data_3a1866bfe3670144bf51c25c40e2b186
#
_entry.id   3a1866bfe3670144bf51c25c40e2b186
#
_cell.length_a   1.000
_cell.length_b   1.000
_cell.length_c   1.000
_cell.angle_alpha   90.00
_cell.angle_beta   90.00
_cell.angle_gamma   90.00
#
_symmetry.space_group_name_H-M   'P 1'
#
loop_
_entity.id
_entity.type
_entity.pdbx_description
1 polymer ?
#
loop_
_entity_poly.entity_id
_entity_poly.type
_entity_poly.pdbx_seq_one_letter_code
_entity_poly.pdbx_strand_id
1 'polypeptide(L)'
;MAVVSLTNLGDFTAPQNPEVVQGTKTYIVQVEGEATSLWIYPEINWNGQLIVTDSRGTELVNQSLDYGNVFHWLSLPVTANESYTITLTDASVMELAFKNDAGECLPVTGESGALFDEQTQVPDTISYKNSMYFDEIYHGRTAYEHLHGMPVYETTHPPLGKVFIMLGIAVFGMTGFGWRVAGALFGIALVPVLYLFVRRLTRSPWWAGFAALLAGLDLMRYAQSRIATIDIYGTFFILLGAYFMLWYCQSVLEKGVDQSILPMALAGVAFGLGAASKWTGIYAGAGLAVLYFGVLWARWRQKKPNFGRELTVALVGGVLFFVLIPLIIYIAAYLPYWWREGGFSLGEWWQCQLTMFNYHSQLKSTHPYESNWYTWPFLLRPVWYYSASGLPAGMRGTIAGMGNPIVWWAALAGLCVLAWRQISGRACRAQGSVLVLYLAQLLPWVLVTRCTFLYHYFPSLWFAVAALVLMLAKLDRDQPRLARRLALGILIAAAVGFLWFYPAVTGIPVSESWILSARWLPSWFF
;
A
#
# COMPACT_ATOMS: atom_id res chain seq x y z
N MET A 1 -4.03 -12.29 -13.80
CA MET A 1 -3.77 -11.20 -12.84
C MET A 1 -3.47 -11.70 -11.43
N ALA A 2 -4.31 -12.55 -10.81
CA ALA A 2 -3.99 -13.09 -9.49
C ALA A 2 -2.62 -13.77 -9.43
N VAL A 3 -2.32 -14.66 -10.37
CA VAL A 3 -1.00 -15.32 -10.47
C VAL A 3 0.13 -14.29 -10.52
N VAL A 4 0.06 -13.31 -11.43
CA VAL A 4 1.09 -12.26 -11.58
C VAL A 4 1.26 -11.43 -10.30
N SER A 5 0.18 -11.17 -9.56
CA SER A 5 0.24 -10.41 -8.30
C SER A 5 0.86 -11.19 -7.14
N LEU A 6 0.77 -12.52 -7.14
CA LEU A 6 1.30 -13.39 -6.08
C LEU A 6 2.68 -13.99 -6.42
N THR A 7 3.04 -14.07 -7.70
CA THR A 7 4.35 -14.60 -8.12
C THR A 7 5.48 -13.66 -7.69
N ASN A 8 6.56 -14.20 -7.13
CA ASN A 8 7.72 -13.42 -6.63
C ASN A 8 7.33 -12.30 -5.67
N LEU A 9 6.34 -12.52 -4.81
CA LEU A 9 5.88 -11.53 -3.83
C LEU A 9 6.90 -11.37 -2.70
N GLY A 10 7.53 -12.44 -2.28
CA GLY A 10 8.52 -12.55 -1.24
C GLY A 10 8.84 -14.02 -0.98
N ASP A 11 9.90 -14.28 -0.24
CA ASP A 11 10.26 -15.62 0.21
C ASP A 11 9.28 -16.10 1.27
N PHE A 12 9.03 -17.41 1.32
CA PHE A 12 8.12 -18.06 2.27
C PHE A 12 8.79 -18.41 3.59
N THR A 13 10.10 -18.27 3.65
CA THR A 13 10.93 -18.59 4.82
C THR A 13 11.77 -17.39 5.21
N ALA A 14 12.02 -17.25 6.51
CA ALA A 14 12.93 -16.30 7.13
C ALA A 14 13.20 -16.77 8.56
N PRO A 15 14.30 -16.38 9.20
CA PRO A 15 14.53 -16.63 10.62
C PRO A 15 13.40 -16.09 11.49
N GLN A 16 12.99 -16.85 12.51
CA GLN A 16 11.86 -16.52 13.38
C GLN A 16 12.22 -16.52 14.87
N ASN A 17 13.46 -16.92 15.22
CA ASN A 17 13.87 -17.16 16.60
C ASN A 17 14.95 -16.15 17.06
N PRO A 18 14.58 -15.01 17.67
CA PRO A 18 15.54 -13.97 18.01
C PRO A 18 16.38 -14.30 19.24
N GLU A 19 17.67 -14.01 19.20
CA GLU A 19 18.50 -13.82 20.40
C GLU A 19 18.31 -12.41 20.93
N VAL A 20 17.66 -12.29 22.09
CA VAL A 20 17.34 -11.00 22.73
C VAL A 20 18.32 -10.75 23.88
N VAL A 21 19.11 -9.69 23.78
CA VAL A 21 20.10 -9.29 24.78
C VAL A 21 19.70 -7.96 25.40
N GLN A 22 19.52 -7.97 26.74
CA GLN A 22 19.41 -6.77 27.56
C GLN A 22 20.74 -6.55 28.31
N GLY A 23 21.31 -5.36 28.18
CA GLY A 23 22.69 -5.08 28.59
C GLY A 23 23.68 -5.64 27.56
N THR A 24 24.83 -6.14 28.01
CA THR A 24 25.88 -6.64 27.12
C THR A 24 26.10 -8.12 27.30
N LYS A 25 26.13 -8.87 26.20
CA LYS A 25 26.45 -10.30 26.16
C LYS A 25 27.47 -10.59 25.06
N THR A 26 28.42 -11.45 25.37
CA THR A 26 29.52 -11.81 24.48
C THR A 26 29.48 -13.30 24.18
N TYR A 27 29.66 -13.65 22.91
CA TYR A 27 29.69 -15.01 22.38
C TYR A 27 31.05 -15.23 21.70
N ILE A 28 31.63 -16.40 21.91
CA ILE A 28 32.86 -16.81 21.24
C ILE A 28 32.53 -17.98 20.32
N VAL A 29 32.72 -17.76 19.03
CA VAL A 29 32.38 -18.75 18.00
C VAL A 29 33.62 -19.10 17.16
N GLN A 30 33.66 -20.36 16.71
CA GLN A 30 34.65 -20.84 15.75
C GLN A 30 33.96 -21.05 14.41
N VAL A 31 34.62 -20.63 13.31
CA VAL A 31 34.08 -20.69 11.96
C VAL A 31 34.98 -21.63 11.13
N GLU A 32 34.37 -22.63 10.52
CA GLU A 32 35.09 -23.59 9.67
C GLU A 32 35.21 -23.05 8.23
N GLY A 33 36.35 -22.47 7.88
CA GLY A 33 36.63 -21.94 6.55
C GLY A 33 36.96 -20.45 6.53
N GLU A 34 37.19 -19.93 5.32
CA GLU A 34 37.59 -18.53 5.11
C GLU A 34 36.34 -17.64 4.95
N ALA A 35 35.90 -17.01 6.05
CA ALA A 35 34.81 -16.05 6.03
C ALA A 35 35.27 -14.73 5.38
N THR A 36 34.46 -14.21 4.45
CA THR A 36 34.67 -12.90 3.81
C THR A 36 33.56 -11.91 4.12
N SER A 37 32.41 -12.40 4.59
CA SER A 37 31.31 -11.55 5.05
C SER A 37 30.56 -12.15 6.22
N LEU A 38 30.06 -11.27 7.09
CA LEU A 38 29.08 -11.57 8.12
C LEU A 38 27.73 -11.00 7.69
N TRP A 39 26.73 -11.86 7.61
CA TRP A 39 25.35 -11.49 7.35
C TRP A 39 24.58 -11.40 8.65
N ILE A 40 23.73 -10.37 8.77
CA ILE A 40 22.97 -10.07 9.98
C ILE A 40 21.52 -9.86 9.58
N TYR A 41 20.59 -10.51 10.32
CA TYR A 41 19.16 -10.29 10.20
C TYR A 41 18.62 -9.75 11.53
N PRO A 42 18.56 -8.41 11.73
CA PRO A 42 18.08 -7.83 12.97
C PRO A 42 16.57 -7.98 13.12
N GLU A 43 16.12 -8.15 14.37
CA GLU A 43 14.75 -7.93 14.79
C GLU A 43 14.51 -6.43 15.05
N ILE A 44 13.58 -6.11 15.95
CA ILE A 44 13.25 -4.76 16.37
C ILE A 44 14.30 -4.25 17.37
N ASN A 45 15.03 -3.25 16.95
CA ASN A 45 16.01 -2.57 17.78
C ASN A 45 15.72 -1.06 17.88
N TRP A 46 16.08 -0.46 19.01
CA TRP A 46 16.00 0.99 19.21
C TRP A 46 17.37 1.65 19.18
N ASN A 47 18.33 1.10 19.91
CA ASN A 47 19.71 1.58 20.02
C ASN A 47 20.65 0.39 20.27
N GLY A 48 20.42 -0.72 19.61
CA GLY A 48 21.24 -1.92 19.73
C GLY A 48 22.60 -1.75 19.06
N GLN A 49 23.59 -2.50 19.52
CA GLN A 49 24.92 -2.54 18.94
C GLN A 49 25.43 -3.96 18.79
N LEU A 50 26.07 -4.23 17.66
CA LEU A 50 26.80 -5.46 17.38
C LEU A 50 28.26 -5.11 17.10
N ILE A 51 29.17 -5.69 17.86
CA ILE A 51 30.62 -5.58 17.65
C ILE A 51 31.17 -6.99 17.43
N VAL A 52 31.99 -7.15 16.39
CA VAL A 52 32.72 -8.41 16.12
C VAL A 52 34.21 -8.12 16.11
N THR A 53 34.95 -8.90 16.90
CA THR A 53 36.41 -8.85 16.94
C THR A 53 37.02 -10.20 16.54
N ASP A 54 38.25 -10.14 16.04
CA ASP A 54 39.04 -11.33 15.76
C ASP A 54 39.65 -11.93 17.04
N SER A 55 40.39 -13.03 16.91
CA SER A 55 41.09 -13.71 18.02
C SER A 55 42.16 -12.85 18.71
N ARG A 56 42.56 -11.73 18.09
CA ARG A 56 43.55 -10.76 18.66
C ARG A 56 42.87 -9.57 19.30
N GLY A 57 41.54 -9.50 19.28
CA GLY A 57 40.75 -8.38 19.77
C GLY A 57 40.67 -7.19 18.81
N THR A 58 41.06 -7.38 17.54
CA THR A 58 40.90 -6.35 16.50
C THR A 58 39.42 -6.24 16.11
N GLU A 59 38.87 -5.05 16.15
CA GLU A 59 37.48 -4.80 15.73
C GLU A 59 37.36 -4.96 14.20
N LEU A 60 36.51 -5.90 13.78
CA LEU A 60 36.21 -6.17 12.38
C LEU A 60 34.90 -5.53 11.96
N VAL A 61 33.91 -5.55 12.84
CA VAL A 61 32.56 -5.00 12.61
C VAL A 61 32.14 -4.20 13.83
N ASN A 62 31.56 -3.04 13.58
CA ASN A 62 30.89 -2.21 14.59
C ASN A 62 29.63 -1.66 13.96
N GLN A 63 28.51 -2.35 14.17
CA GLN A 63 27.23 -2.07 13.53
C GLN A 63 26.21 -1.60 14.57
N SER A 64 25.72 -0.38 14.41
CA SER A 64 24.54 0.09 15.13
C SER A 64 23.30 -0.59 14.57
N LEU A 65 22.48 -1.13 15.45
CA LEU A 65 21.19 -1.73 15.12
C LEU A 65 20.09 -0.78 15.59
N ASP A 66 19.46 -0.11 14.65
CA ASP A 66 18.45 0.90 14.88
C ASP A 66 17.10 0.53 14.20
N TYR A 67 16.14 1.45 14.26
CA TYR A 67 14.82 1.27 13.68
C TYR A 67 14.83 1.11 12.16
N GLY A 68 15.88 1.51 11.45
CA GLY A 68 16.01 1.44 10.00
C GLY A 68 16.44 0.06 9.49
N ASN A 69 17.03 -0.76 10.36
CA ASN A 69 17.61 -2.07 9.99
C ASN A 69 16.70 -3.24 10.34
N VAL A 70 15.41 -3.03 10.56
CA VAL A 70 14.46 -4.04 11.02
C VAL A 70 14.08 -5.01 9.89
N PHE A 71 14.16 -6.31 10.15
CA PHE A 71 13.80 -7.39 9.21
C PHE A 71 14.41 -7.20 7.82
N HIS A 72 15.69 -6.86 7.82
CA HIS A 72 16.47 -6.57 6.62
C HIS A 72 17.86 -7.22 6.76
N TRP A 73 18.25 -8.03 5.77
CA TRP A 73 19.58 -8.61 5.75
C TRP A 73 20.65 -7.56 5.48
N LEU A 74 21.65 -7.49 6.33
CA LEU A 74 22.85 -6.68 6.18
C LEU A 74 24.02 -7.62 5.86
N SER A 75 24.90 -7.23 4.92
CA SER A 75 26.15 -7.93 4.62
C SER A 75 27.32 -7.01 4.95
N LEU A 76 28.13 -7.42 5.90
CA LEU A 76 29.29 -6.66 6.39
C LEU A 76 30.57 -7.44 6.07
N PRO A 77 31.62 -6.80 5.53
CA PRO A 77 32.89 -7.47 5.25
C PRO A 77 33.58 -7.88 6.54
N VAL A 78 34.13 -9.08 6.57
CA VAL A 78 35.00 -9.55 7.63
C VAL A 78 36.28 -10.16 7.03
N THR A 79 37.34 -10.22 7.82
CA THR A 79 38.57 -10.95 7.44
C THR A 79 38.50 -12.36 7.98
N ALA A 80 39.00 -13.33 7.21
CA ALA A 80 39.06 -14.72 7.62
C ALA A 80 39.79 -14.91 8.96
N ASN A 81 39.15 -15.62 9.87
CA ASN A 81 39.66 -15.96 11.19
C ASN A 81 39.05 -17.27 11.66
N GLU A 82 39.78 -18.04 12.46
CA GLU A 82 39.27 -19.29 13.02
C GLU A 82 38.27 -19.05 14.17
N SER A 83 38.40 -17.91 14.85
CA SER A 83 37.56 -17.58 16.01
C SER A 83 37.15 -16.11 15.98
N TYR A 84 35.89 -15.84 16.27
CA TYR A 84 35.32 -14.49 16.40
C TYR A 84 34.67 -14.33 17.76
N THR A 85 34.84 -13.14 18.30
CA THR A 85 34.12 -12.69 19.50
C THR A 85 33.01 -11.74 19.06
N ILE A 86 31.76 -12.10 19.30
CA ILE A 86 30.54 -11.34 18.97
C ILE A 86 30.00 -10.74 20.24
N THR A 87 29.90 -9.43 20.31
CA THR A 87 29.32 -8.69 21.44
C THR A 87 28.05 -7.99 21.01
N LEU A 88 26.94 -8.33 21.65
CA LEU A 88 25.65 -7.66 21.50
C LEU A 88 25.40 -6.79 22.73
N THR A 89 24.93 -5.57 22.50
CA THR A 89 24.50 -4.65 23.56
C THR A 89 23.12 -4.12 23.25
N ASP A 90 22.15 -4.35 24.16
CA ASP A 90 20.75 -3.92 24.05
C ASP A 90 20.15 -4.21 22.67
N ALA A 91 20.41 -5.43 22.16
CA ALA A 91 20.11 -5.79 20.78
C ALA A 91 19.28 -7.08 20.69
N SER A 92 18.46 -7.15 19.66
CA SER A 92 17.73 -8.35 19.23
C SER A 92 18.10 -8.69 17.79
N VAL A 93 18.56 -9.92 17.57
CA VAL A 93 19.04 -10.42 16.28
C VAL A 93 18.38 -11.76 16.00
N MET A 94 17.73 -11.88 14.86
CA MET A 94 17.07 -13.12 14.42
C MET A 94 18.09 -14.17 14.01
N GLU A 95 19.13 -13.78 13.24
CA GLU A 95 20.10 -14.73 12.68
C GLU A 95 21.39 -14.01 12.27
N LEU A 96 22.52 -14.71 12.41
CA LEU A 96 23.82 -14.36 11.86
C LEU A 96 24.31 -15.48 10.94
N ALA A 97 25.07 -15.14 9.90
CA ALA A 97 25.72 -16.13 9.07
C ALA A 97 27.07 -15.63 8.57
N PHE A 98 28.13 -16.44 8.72
CA PHE A 98 29.39 -16.20 8.04
C PHE A 98 29.34 -16.81 6.64
N LYS A 99 29.75 -16.05 5.63
CA LYS A 99 29.79 -16.53 4.23
C LYS A 99 31.21 -16.38 3.65
N ASN A 100 31.55 -17.33 2.76
CA ASN A 100 32.77 -17.29 1.98
C ASN A 100 32.57 -16.48 0.68
N ASP A 101 33.63 -16.33 -0.14
CA ASP A 101 33.60 -15.65 -1.44
C ASP A 101 32.62 -16.30 -2.46
N ALA A 102 32.32 -17.57 -2.31
CA ALA A 102 31.36 -18.28 -3.14
C ALA A 102 29.89 -18.00 -2.69
N GLY A 103 29.69 -17.30 -1.56
CA GLY A 103 28.39 -17.01 -0.99
C GLY A 103 27.79 -18.17 -0.18
N GLU A 104 28.56 -19.20 0.14
CA GLU A 104 28.14 -20.34 0.94
C GLU A 104 28.23 -20.01 2.44
N CYS A 105 27.22 -20.44 3.22
CA CYS A 105 27.26 -20.33 4.68
C CYS A 105 28.30 -21.27 5.25
N LEU A 106 29.14 -20.77 6.15
CA LEU A 106 30.19 -21.53 6.82
C LEU A 106 29.66 -22.12 8.14
N PRO A 107 30.02 -23.38 8.47
CA PRO A 107 29.67 -23.95 9.76
C PRO A 107 30.24 -23.15 10.92
N VAL A 108 29.41 -22.91 11.93
CA VAL A 108 29.77 -22.18 13.16
C VAL A 108 29.57 -23.12 14.34
N THR A 109 30.58 -23.16 15.22
CA THR A 109 30.55 -23.93 16.47
C THR A 109 30.88 -23.01 17.66
N GLY A 110 30.43 -23.40 18.86
CA GLY A 110 30.62 -22.61 20.08
C GLY A 110 29.28 -22.27 20.73
N GLU A 111 29.35 -21.53 21.82
CA GLU A 111 28.17 -21.09 22.56
C GLU A 111 27.63 -19.81 21.90
N SER A 112 26.55 -19.89 21.18
CA SER A 112 26.02 -18.83 20.33
C SER A 112 24.55 -18.47 20.55
N GLY A 113 23.86 -19.15 21.48
CA GLY A 113 22.42 -18.95 21.66
C GLY A 113 21.65 -19.20 20.36
N ALA A 114 20.67 -18.38 20.06
CA ALA A 114 19.87 -18.45 18.82
C ALA A 114 20.51 -17.72 17.63
N LEU A 115 21.76 -17.24 17.73
CA LEU A 115 22.38 -16.43 16.65
C LEU A 115 22.71 -17.22 15.37
N PHE A 116 22.79 -18.56 15.44
CA PHE A 116 23.17 -19.41 14.31
C PHE A 116 22.33 -20.69 14.23
N ASP A 117 21.09 -20.67 14.72
CA ASP A 117 20.24 -21.86 14.81
C ASP A 117 19.34 -22.07 13.59
N GLU A 118 19.15 -21.04 12.75
CA GLU A 118 18.30 -21.09 11.56
C GLU A 118 19.08 -20.90 10.24
N GLN A 119 20.30 -21.43 10.13
CA GLN A 119 21.20 -21.26 8.97
C GLN A 119 20.57 -21.69 7.64
N THR A 120 19.62 -22.61 7.64
CA THR A 120 18.86 -23.02 6.45
C THR A 120 17.91 -21.94 5.92
N GLN A 121 17.65 -20.90 6.71
CA GLN A 121 16.79 -19.77 6.36
C GLN A 121 17.61 -18.59 5.79
N VAL A 122 18.96 -18.68 5.81
CA VAL A 122 19.83 -17.65 5.24
C VAL A 122 19.71 -17.68 3.73
N PRO A 123 19.33 -16.59 3.05
CA PRO A 123 19.15 -16.60 1.61
C PRO A 123 20.50 -16.59 0.87
N ASP A 124 20.49 -17.06 -0.39
CA ASP A 124 21.69 -16.99 -1.24
C ASP A 124 22.04 -15.54 -1.59
N THR A 125 21.02 -14.67 -1.74
CA THR A 125 21.20 -13.25 -2.11
C THR A 125 20.24 -12.37 -1.33
N ILE A 126 20.72 -11.19 -0.91
CA ILE A 126 19.87 -10.16 -0.29
C ILE A 126 19.05 -9.48 -1.37
N SER A 127 17.73 -9.44 -1.17
CA SER A 127 16.82 -8.84 -2.14
C SER A 127 15.52 -8.35 -1.48
N TYR A 128 14.68 -7.67 -2.25
CA TYR A 128 13.34 -7.32 -1.79
C TYR A 128 12.50 -8.53 -1.34
N LYS A 129 12.86 -9.76 -1.74
CA LYS A 129 12.10 -10.97 -1.39
C LYS A 129 12.26 -11.35 0.08
N ASN A 130 13.43 -11.07 0.66
CA ASN A 130 13.81 -11.49 2.02
C ASN A 130 14.15 -10.34 2.96
N SER A 131 14.00 -9.10 2.51
CA SER A 131 14.29 -7.92 3.31
C SER A 131 13.18 -6.89 3.12
N MET A 132 12.84 -6.16 4.18
CA MET A 132 11.94 -5.01 4.10
C MET A 132 12.60 -3.87 3.33
N TYR A 133 11.79 -3.13 2.60
CA TYR A 133 12.22 -1.93 1.89
C TYR A 133 11.16 -0.83 1.99
N PHE A 134 11.57 0.42 1.82
CA PHE A 134 10.73 1.60 1.88
C PHE A 134 9.86 1.63 3.15
N ASP A 135 8.56 1.92 3.05
CA ASP A 135 7.65 2.05 4.18
C ASP A 135 7.27 0.71 4.85
N GLU A 136 7.75 -0.44 4.36
CA GLU A 136 7.55 -1.73 5.02
C GLU A 136 8.16 -1.75 6.43
N ILE A 137 9.31 -1.08 6.61
CA ILE A 137 9.99 -0.93 7.91
C ILE A 137 9.13 -0.24 8.97
N TYR A 138 8.09 0.51 8.56
CA TYR A 138 7.12 1.13 9.46
C TYR A 138 5.88 0.26 9.65
N HIS A 139 5.24 -0.13 8.56
CA HIS A 139 3.94 -0.80 8.60
C HIS A 139 4.04 -2.30 8.87
N GLY A 140 5.01 -2.98 8.27
CA GLY A 140 5.27 -4.41 8.50
C GLY A 140 5.81 -4.64 9.91
N ARG A 141 6.74 -3.79 10.36
CA ARG A 141 7.22 -3.77 11.75
C ARG A 141 6.06 -3.61 12.73
N THR A 142 5.22 -2.58 12.56
CA THR A 142 4.10 -2.35 13.47
C THR A 142 3.07 -3.48 13.45
N ALA A 143 2.89 -4.15 12.31
CA ALA A 143 2.06 -5.34 12.25
C ALA A 143 2.64 -6.50 13.10
N TYR A 144 3.96 -6.68 13.09
CA TYR A 144 4.65 -7.62 13.97
C TYR A 144 4.54 -7.23 15.45
N GLU A 145 4.74 -5.94 15.77
CA GLU A 145 4.55 -5.40 17.13
C GLU A 145 3.12 -5.67 17.65
N HIS A 146 2.11 -5.45 16.81
CA HIS A 146 0.71 -5.78 17.15
C HIS A 146 0.50 -7.27 17.43
N LEU A 147 1.11 -8.14 16.63
CA LEU A 147 0.96 -9.61 16.80
C LEU A 147 1.56 -10.09 18.12
N HIS A 148 2.68 -9.50 18.54
CA HIS A 148 3.43 -9.91 19.73
C HIS A 148 3.15 -9.04 20.97
N GLY A 149 2.17 -8.12 20.91
CA GLY A 149 1.81 -7.26 22.05
C GLY A 149 2.91 -6.28 22.47
N MET A 150 3.82 -5.95 21.56
CA MET A 150 4.96 -5.05 21.80
C MET A 150 4.53 -3.57 21.78
N PRO A 151 5.34 -2.65 22.33
CA PRO A 151 5.14 -1.21 22.13
C PRO A 151 5.14 -0.85 20.64
N VAL A 152 4.16 -0.02 20.23
CA VAL A 152 3.93 0.29 18.81
C VAL A 152 4.79 1.46 18.37
N TYR A 153 5.60 1.26 17.34
CA TYR A 153 6.47 2.29 16.77
C TYR A 153 5.71 3.29 15.90
N GLU A 154 4.98 2.81 14.87
CA GLU A 154 4.32 3.68 13.91
C GLU A 154 2.87 3.97 14.35
N THR A 155 2.65 5.17 14.92
CA THR A 155 1.35 5.65 15.40
C THR A 155 0.79 6.81 14.57
N THR A 156 1.42 7.16 13.45
CA THR A 156 1.04 8.30 12.61
C THR A 156 -0.09 8.01 11.61
N HIS A 157 -0.55 6.75 11.57
CA HIS A 157 -1.68 6.31 10.75
C HIS A 157 -2.61 5.40 11.54
N PRO A 158 -3.91 5.34 11.20
CA PRO A 158 -4.85 4.41 11.80
C PRO A 158 -4.39 2.95 11.63
N PRO A 159 -4.74 2.04 12.57
CA PRO A 159 -4.11 0.72 12.62
C PRO A 159 -4.69 -0.33 11.68
N LEU A 160 -5.92 -0.19 11.13
CA LEU A 160 -6.60 -1.28 10.41
C LEU A 160 -5.79 -1.82 9.22
N GLY A 161 -5.10 -0.95 8.47
CA GLY A 161 -4.23 -1.40 7.37
C GLY A 161 -3.10 -2.29 7.88
N LYS A 162 -2.50 -1.97 9.04
CA LYS A 162 -1.46 -2.75 9.71
C LYS A 162 -2.02 -4.06 10.30
N VAL A 163 -3.29 -4.05 10.75
CA VAL A 163 -3.99 -5.28 11.17
C VAL A 163 -4.15 -6.26 10.01
N PHE A 164 -4.43 -5.81 8.79
CA PHE A 164 -4.45 -6.71 7.64
C PHE A 164 -3.07 -7.30 7.33
N ILE A 165 -2.00 -6.51 7.46
CA ILE A 165 -0.61 -7.03 7.33
C ILE A 165 -0.34 -8.05 8.43
N MET A 166 -0.71 -7.76 9.69
CA MET A 166 -0.59 -8.67 10.83
C MET A 166 -1.24 -10.03 10.58
N LEU A 167 -2.43 -10.06 9.95
CA LEU A 167 -3.08 -11.33 9.60
C LEU A 167 -2.26 -12.16 8.60
N GLY A 168 -1.60 -11.52 7.65
CA GLY A 168 -0.69 -12.20 6.74
C GLY A 168 0.53 -12.78 7.46
N ILE A 169 1.14 -12.00 8.36
CA ILE A 169 2.26 -12.46 9.21
C ILE A 169 1.83 -13.60 10.13
N ALA A 170 0.65 -13.52 10.75
CA ALA A 170 0.12 -14.56 11.63
C ALA A 170 -0.06 -15.91 10.93
N VAL A 171 -0.34 -15.93 9.62
CA VAL A 171 -0.56 -17.16 8.86
C VAL A 171 0.73 -17.68 8.21
N PHE A 172 1.61 -16.80 7.73
CA PHE A 172 2.77 -17.17 6.93
C PHE A 172 4.12 -16.84 7.59
N GLY A 173 4.10 -16.42 8.85
CA GLY A 173 5.30 -15.99 9.59
C GLY A 173 5.78 -14.60 9.16
N MET A 174 6.82 -14.12 9.87
CA MET A 174 7.51 -12.86 9.56
C MET A 174 8.43 -13.07 8.36
N THR A 175 7.84 -13.26 7.18
CA THR A 175 8.51 -13.57 5.90
C THR A 175 8.15 -12.54 4.84
N GLY A 176 8.96 -12.41 3.79
CA GLY A 176 8.69 -11.51 2.66
C GLY A 176 7.32 -11.73 2.02
N PHE A 177 6.85 -12.97 1.96
CA PHE A 177 5.50 -13.30 1.53
C PHE A 177 4.46 -12.90 2.60
N GLY A 178 4.72 -13.21 3.87
CA GLY A 178 3.77 -13.03 4.97
C GLY A 178 3.33 -11.58 5.13
N TRP A 179 4.27 -10.62 5.16
CA TRP A 179 3.89 -9.21 5.33
C TRP A 179 3.28 -8.56 4.09
N ARG A 180 3.35 -9.18 2.88
CA ARG A 180 2.81 -8.60 1.63
C ARG A 180 1.53 -9.25 1.12
N VAL A 181 1.23 -10.49 1.52
CA VAL A 181 0.13 -11.27 0.94
C VAL A 181 -1.23 -10.60 1.10
N ALA A 182 -1.51 -9.99 2.25
CA ALA A 182 -2.76 -9.27 2.46
C ALA A 182 -2.95 -8.13 1.46
N GLY A 183 -1.92 -7.30 1.25
CA GLY A 183 -1.92 -6.23 0.24
C GLY A 183 -2.17 -6.77 -1.16
N ALA A 184 -1.51 -7.87 -1.54
CA ALA A 184 -1.70 -8.51 -2.84
C ALA A 184 -3.13 -8.99 -3.05
N LEU A 185 -3.77 -9.59 -2.04
CA LEU A 185 -5.17 -10.01 -2.10
C LEU A 185 -6.13 -8.84 -2.27
N PHE A 186 -5.92 -7.72 -1.56
CA PHE A 186 -6.71 -6.50 -1.74
C PHE A 186 -6.51 -5.88 -3.13
N GLY A 187 -5.28 -5.91 -3.68
CA GLY A 187 -5.00 -5.47 -5.04
C GLY A 187 -5.68 -6.34 -6.12
N ILE A 188 -5.80 -7.64 -5.88
CA ILE A 188 -6.58 -8.56 -6.73
C ILE A 188 -8.07 -8.23 -6.62
N ALA A 189 -8.59 -8.08 -5.39
CA ALA A 189 -10.00 -7.80 -5.13
C ALA A 189 -10.46 -6.41 -5.62
N LEU A 190 -9.55 -5.44 -5.76
CA LEU A 190 -9.86 -4.12 -6.30
C LEU A 190 -10.37 -4.19 -7.76
N VAL A 191 -9.86 -5.13 -8.56
CA VAL A 191 -10.24 -5.29 -9.97
C VAL A 191 -11.73 -5.64 -10.13
N PRO A 192 -12.28 -6.68 -9.48
CA PRO A 192 -13.72 -6.96 -9.55
C PRO A 192 -14.57 -5.85 -8.91
N VAL A 193 -14.09 -5.12 -7.89
CA VAL A 193 -14.83 -3.97 -7.35
C VAL A 193 -14.96 -2.86 -8.40
N LEU A 194 -13.88 -2.55 -9.13
CA LEU A 194 -13.93 -1.57 -10.22
C LEU A 194 -14.87 -2.06 -11.36
N TYR A 195 -14.83 -3.37 -11.69
CA TYR A 195 -15.78 -3.95 -12.64
C TYR A 195 -17.23 -3.69 -12.20
N LEU A 196 -17.57 -4.01 -10.95
CA LEU A 196 -18.93 -3.84 -10.41
C LEU A 196 -19.33 -2.35 -10.39
N PHE A 197 -18.41 -1.45 -10.00
CA PHE A 197 -18.63 -0.01 -9.99
C PHE A 197 -18.95 0.52 -11.40
N VAL A 198 -18.13 0.19 -12.39
CA VAL A 198 -18.35 0.62 -13.78
C VAL A 198 -19.55 -0.08 -14.41
N ARG A 199 -19.81 -1.35 -14.07
CA ARG A 199 -21.00 -2.09 -14.51
C ARG A 199 -22.30 -1.41 -14.06
N ARG A 200 -22.29 -0.87 -12.84
CA ARG A 200 -23.42 -0.10 -12.30
C ARG A 200 -23.61 1.25 -13.02
N LEU A 201 -22.51 1.91 -13.37
CA LEU A 201 -22.55 3.20 -14.10
C LEU A 201 -22.99 3.05 -15.56
N THR A 202 -22.47 2.05 -16.27
CA THR A 202 -22.64 1.90 -17.72
C THR A 202 -23.78 0.93 -18.11
N ARG A 203 -24.15 0.03 -17.19
CA ARG A 203 -25.03 -1.12 -17.43
C ARG A 203 -24.50 -2.10 -18.50
N SER A 204 -23.24 -1.98 -18.89
CA SER A 204 -22.58 -2.78 -19.92
C SER A 204 -21.48 -3.68 -19.32
N PRO A 205 -21.57 -5.01 -19.46
CA PRO A 205 -20.50 -5.92 -19.03
C PRO A 205 -19.21 -5.70 -19.82
N TRP A 206 -19.32 -5.32 -21.08
CA TRP A 206 -18.17 -5.07 -21.95
C TRP A 206 -17.34 -3.86 -21.44
N TRP A 207 -17.99 -2.73 -21.16
CA TRP A 207 -17.32 -1.54 -20.62
C TRP A 207 -16.79 -1.75 -19.21
N ALA A 208 -17.47 -2.54 -18.39
CA ALA A 208 -16.98 -2.94 -17.09
C ALA A 208 -15.74 -3.85 -17.19
N GLY A 209 -15.74 -4.81 -18.14
CA GLY A 209 -14.59 -5.65 -18.43
C GLY A 209 -13.39 -4.83 -18.92
N PHE A 210 -13.61 -3.85 -19.78
CA PHE A 210 -12.56 -2.93 -20.22
C PHE A 210 -11.92 -2.16 -19.06
N ALA A 211 -12.72 -1.60 -18.13
CA ALA A 211 -12.20 -0.97 -16.92
C ALA A 211 -11.37 -1.93 -16.06
N ALA A 212 -11.86 -3.15 -15.85
CA ALA A 212 -11.17 -4.18 -15.09
C ALA A 212 -9.83 -4.59 -15.72
N LEU A 213 -9.77 -4.66 -17.05
CA LEU A 213 -8.52 -4.93 -17.78
C LEU A 213 -7.52 -3.79 -17.63
N LEU A 214 -7.97 -2.53 -17.72
CA LEU A 214 -7.11 -1.36 -17.46
C LEU A 214 -6.56 -1.39 -16.02
N ALA A 215 -7.39 -1.71 -15.01
CA ALA A 215 -6.93 -1.87 -13.64
C ALA A 215 -5.91 -3.01 -13.50
N GLY A 216 -6.12 -4.11 -14.22
CA GLY A 216 -5.17 -5.22 -14.28
C GLY A 216 -3.82 -4.81 -14.85
N LEU A 217 -3.79 -3.90 -15.81
CA LEU A 217 -2.59 -3.43 -16.50
C LEU A 217 -2.00 -2.15 -15.87
N ASP A 218 -2.53 -1.66 -14.75
CA ASP A 218 -1.96 -0.52 -14.06
C ASP A 218 -0.80 -0.93 -13.15
N LEU A 219 0.35 -0.26 -13.33
CA LEU A 219 1.59 -0.53 -12.62
C LEU A 219 1.56 -0.02 -11.18
N MET A 220 0.86 1.10 -10.88
CA MET A 220 0.70 1.60 -9.51
C MET A 220 -0.10 0.59 -8.67
N ARG A 221 -1.20 0.06 -9.22
CA ARG A 221 -1.94 -1.02 -8.55
C ARG A 221 -1.03 -2.22 -8.28
N TYR A 222 -0.21 -2.60 -9.26
CA TYR A 222 0.71 -3.72 -9.13
C TYR A 222 1.73 -3.46 -8.03
N ALA A 223 2.44 -2.34 -8.05
CA ALA A 223 3.48 -2.00 -7.06
C ALA A 223 2.88 -1.82 -5.65
N GLN A 224 1.81 -1.02 -5.52
CA GLN A 224 1.18 -0.71 -4.22
C GLN A 224 0.49 -1.91 -3.56
N SER A 225 0.12 -2.92 -4.30
CA SER A 225 -0.44 -4.16 -3.72
C SER A 225 0.62 -5.15 -3.28
N ARG A 226 1.89 -4.96 -3.67
CA ARG A 226 2.98 -5.91 -3.44
C ARG A 226 4.02 -5.40 -2.44
N ILE A 227 3.76 -4.28 -1.81
CA ILE A 227 4.53 -3.71 -0.71
C ILE A 227 3.64 -3.66 0.55
N ALA A 228 4.20 -3.92 1.72
CA ALA A 228 3.46 -3.87 2.97
C ALA A 228 3.21 -2.43 3.44
N THR A 229 2.37 -1.72 2.68
CA THR A 229 1.88 -0.37 3.00
C THR A 229 0.37 -0.35 3.14
N ILE A 230 -0.18 0.75 3.66
CA ILE A 230 -1.60 0.85 3.98
C ILE A 230 -2.47 1.44 2.85
N ASP A 231 -1.86 1.89 1.75
CA ASP A 231 -2.54 2.61 0.67
C ASP A 231 -3.56 1.76 -0.08
N ILE A 232 -3.23 0.50 -0.31
CA ILE A 232 -4.09 -0.43 -1.04
C ILE A 232 -5.42 -0.68 -0.30
N TYR A 233 -5.37 -0.82 1.03
CA TYR A 233 -6.57 -1.06 1.85
C TYR A 233 -7.50 0.16 1.83
N GLY A 234 -6.95 1.36 2.08
CA GLY A 234 -7.71 2.61 2.00
C GLY A 234 -8.36 2.78 0.62
N THR A 235 -7.59 2.59 -0.45
CA THR A 235 -8.07 2.69 -1.84
C THR A 235 -9.19 1.69 -2.15
N PHE A 236 -9.03 0.45 -1.72
CA PHE A 236 -10.05 -0.60 -1.91
C PHE A 236 -11.38 -0.21 -1.26
N PHE A 237 -11.36 0.21 0.01
CA PHE A 237 -12.58 0.58 0.72
C PHE A 237 -13.19 1.89 0.21
N ILE A 238 -12.41 2.85 -0.26
CA ILE A 238 -12.91 4.07 -0.93
C ILE A 238 -13.70 3.69 -2.18
N LEU A 239 -13.16 2.83 -3.04
CA LEU A 239 -13.85 2.38 -4.25
C LEU A 239 -15.08 1.53 -3.92
N LEU A 240 -14.99 0.64 -2.93
CA LEU A 240 -16.10 -0.20 -2.47
C LEU A 240 -17.25 0.66 -1.89
N GLY A 241 -16.91 1.66 -1.07
CA GLY A 241 -17.88 2.63 -0.53
C GLY A 241 -18.58 3.42 -1.63
N ALA A 242 -17.83 3.86 -2.64
CA ALA A 242 -18.39 4.53 -3.82
C ALA A 242 -19.34 3.61 -4.62
N TYR A 243 -19.00 2.33 -4.77
CA TYR A 243 -19.88 1.33 -5.40
C TYR A 243 -21.21 1.17 -4.64
N PHE A 244 -21.18 1.02 -3.33
CA PHE A 244 -22.38 0.88 -2.52
C PHE A 244 -23.19 2.18 -2.48
N MET A 245 -22.54 3.34 -2.45
CA MET A 245 -23.23 4.64 -2.51
C MET A 245 -23.96 4.82 -3.85
N LEU A 246 -23.36 4.43 -4.98
CA LEU A 246 -24.08 4.44 -6.26
C LEU A 246 -25.26 3.48 -6.26
N TRP A 247 -25.11 2.32 -5.63
CA TRP A 247 -26.23 1.37 -5.46
C TRP A 247 -27.34 2.02 -4.64
N TYR A 248 -26.99 2.65 -3.52
CA TYR A 248 -27.96 3.40 -2.70
C TYR A 248 -28.68 4.45 -3.53
N CYS A 249 -27.95 5.31 -4.24
CA CYS A 249 -28.53 6.38 -5.04
C CYS A 249 -29.53 5.87 -6.10
N GLN A 250 -29.18 4.79 -6.79
CA GLN A 250 -30.06 4.18 -7.79
C GLN A 250 -31.30 3.58 -7.14
N SER A 251 -31.13 2.83 -6.05
CA SER A 251 -32.23 2.19 -5.31
C SER A 251 -33.20 3.22 -4.73
N VAL A 252 -32.71 4.32 -4.16
CA VAL A 252 -33.56 5.42 -3.63
C VAL A 252 -34.43 6.01 -4.73
N LEU A 253 -33.89 6.26 -5.91
CA LEU A 253 -34.66 6.83 -7.02
C LEU A 253 -35.73 5.88 -7.55
N GLU A 254 -35.46 4.57 -7.54
CA GLU A 254 -36.36 3.54 -8.05
C GLU A 254 -37.39 3.11 -7.00
N LYS A 255 -36.97 2.80 -5.78
CA LYS A 255 -37.74 2.10 -4.75
C LYS A 255 -38.06 2.94 -3.52
N GLY A 256 -37.34 4.06 -3.29
CA GLY A 256 -37.41 4.87 -2.08
C GLY A 256 -36.35 4.48 -1.03
N VAL A 257 -36.25 5.31 0.02
CA VAL A 257 -35.22 5.16 1.06
C VAL A 257 -35.44 3.91 1.90
N ASP A 258 -36.68 3.60 2.26
CA ASP A 258 -37.04 2.46 3.14
C ASP A 258 -36.53 1.11 2.58
N GLN A 259 -36.46 0.97 1.26
CA GLN A 259 -35.99 -0.23 0.59
C GLN A 259 -34.49 -0.16 0.18
N SER A 260 -33.79 0.85 0.62
CA SER A 260 -32.40 1.14 0.25
C SER A 260 -31.44 1.12 1.45
N ILE A 261 -31.88 0.61 2.61
CA ILE A 261 -31.09 0.58 3.85
C ILE A 261 -29.83 -0.28 3.69
N LEU A 262 -29.92 -1.45 3.06
CA LEU A 262 -28.76 -2.34 2.89
C LEU A 262 -27.58 -1.68 2.14
N PRO A 263 -27.76 -1.11 0.93
CA PRO A 263 -26.64 -0.43 0.28
C PRO A 263 -26.15 0.81 1.03
N MET A 264 -27.00 1.50 1.78
CA MET A 264 -26.59 2.60 2.68
C MET A 264 -25.69 2.10 3.80
N ALA A 265 -26.08 1.01 4.47
CA ALA A 265 -25.29 0.39 5.53
C ALA A 265 -23.92 -0.09 5.03
N LEU A 266 -23.89 -0.79 3.88
CA LEU A 266 -22.66 -1.26 3.26
C LEU A 266 -21.73 -0.11 2.84
N ALA A 267 -22.28 1.01 2.36
CA ALA A 267 -21.49 2.19 2.05
C ALA A 267 -20.86 2.80 3.32
N GLY A 268 -21.60 2.85 4.42
CA GLY A 268 -21.11 3.35 5.70
C GLY A 268 -20.04 2.45 6.32
N VAL A 269 -20.23 1.13 6.29
CA VAL A 269 -19.22 0.14 6.73
C VAL A 269 -17.94 0.29 5.90
N ALA A 270 -18.04 0.34 4.57
CA ALA A 270 -16.87 0.53 3.71
C ALA A 270 -16.17 1.87 3.98
N PHE A 271 -16.92 2.94 4.23
CA PHE A 271 -16.37 4.23 4.63
C PHE A 271 -15.59 4.13 5.95
N GLY A 272 -16.16 3.47 6.97
CA GLY A 272 -15.50 3.26 8.27
C GLY A 272 -14.20 2.44 8.14
N LEU A 273 -14.22 1.35 7.37
CA LEU A 273 -13.03 0.52 7.09
C LEU A 273 -11.95 1.31 6.33
N GLY A 274 -12.34 2.15 5.39
CA GLY A 274 -11.42 3.03 4.66
C GLY A 274 -10.77 4.06 5.58
N ALA A 275 -11.54 4.76 6.41
CA ALA A 275 -11.04 5.73 7.37
C ALA A 275 -10.13 5.09 8.44
N ALA A 276 -10.47 3.90 8.92
CA ALA A 276 -9.69 3.13 9.88
C ALA A 276 -8.39 2.55 9.28
N SER A 277 -8.31 2.42 7.95
CA SER A 277 -7.09 1.98 7.25
C SER A 277 -6.13 3.14 6.95
N LYS A 278 -6.65 4.29 6.52
CA LYS A 278 -5.87 5.50 6.23
C LYS A 278 -6.77 6.73 6.25
N TRP A 279 -6.31 7.85 6.81
CA TRP A 279 -7.12 9.09 6.88
C TRP A 279 -7.56 9.65 5.52
N THR A 280 -6.90 9.28 4.43
CA THR A 280 -7.40 9.60 3.08
C THR A 280 -8.77 8.97 2.79
N GLY A 281 -9.17 7.92 3.52
CA GLY A 281 -10.52 7.37 3.51
C GLY A 281 -11.58 8.37 3.97
N ILE A 282 -11.24 9.31 4.86
CA ILE A 282 -12.14 10.37 5.33
C ILE A 282 -12.52 11.30 4.17
N TYR A 283 -11.61 11.55 3.22
CA TYR A 283 -11.88 12.39 2.05
C TYR A 283 -13.03 11.84 1.20
N ALA A 284 -13.19 10.51 1.14
CA ALA A 284 -14.32 9.89 0.48
C ALA A 284 -15.66 10.32 1.09
N GLY A 285 -15.69 10.57 2.40
CA GLY A 285 -16.88 11.02 3.11
C GLY A 285 -17.53 12.27 2.50
N ALA A 286 -16.72 13.23 2.04
CA ALA A 286 -17.22 14.42 1.35
C ALA A 286 -17.95 14.05 0.04
N GLY A 287 -17.36 13.18 -0.79
CA GLY A 287 -17.99 12.70 -2.02
C GLY A 287 -19.26 11.89 -1.77
N LEU A 288 -19.21 10.98 -0.79
CA LEU A 288 -20.38 10.20 -0.37
C LEU A 288 -21.51 11.09 0.14
N ALA A 289 -21.19 12.12 0.94
CA ALA A 289 -22.19 13.09 1.44
C ALA A 289 -22.85 13.88 0.32
N VAL A 290 -22.07 14.37 -0.67
CA VAL A 290 -22.62 15.08 -1.83
C VAL A 290 -23.58 14.17 -2.62
N LEU A 291 -23.23 12.91 -2.83
CA LEU A 291 -24.09 11.96 -3.52
C LEU A 291 -25.34 11.63 -2.70
N TYR A 292 -25.17 11.44 -1.39
CA TYR A 292 -26.23 11.12 -0.45
C TYR A 292 -27.30 12.22 -0.40
N PHE A 293 -26.89 13.45 -0.11
CA PHE A 293 -27.83 14.58 -0.05
C PHE A 293 -28.36 14.95 -1.44
N GLY A 294 -27.55 14.77 -2.48
CA GLY A 294 -27.95 14.96 -3.88
C GLY A 294 -29.09 14.01 -4.32
N VAL A 295 -29.02 12.74 -3.90
CA VAL A 295 -30.11 11.78 -4.20
C VAL A 295 -31.38 12.05 -3.38
N LEU A 296 -31.24 12.45 -2.12
CA LEU A 296 -32.39 12.85 -1.29
C LEU A 296 -33.08 14.09 -1.87
N TRP A 297 -32.31 15.09 -2.30
CA TRP A 297 -32.87 16.24 -3.00
C TRP A 297 -33.58 15.86 -4.31
N ALA A 298 -32.98 14.96 -5.12
CA ALA A 298 -33.61 14.46 -6.33
C ALA A 298 -34.89 13.67 -6.03
N ARG A 299 -34.93 12.90 -4.94
CA ARG A 299 -36.11 12.17 -4.47
C ARG A 299 -37.22 13.11 -4.01
N TRP A 300 -36.85 14.15 -3.24
CA TRP A 300 -37.77 15.22 -2.83
C TRP A 300 -38.45 15.87 -4.04
N ARG A 301 -37.69 16.18 -5.10
CA ARG A 301 -38.24 16.76 -6.34
C ARG A 301 -39.23 15.85 -7.09
N GLN A 302 -39.27 14.56 -6.80
CA GLN A 302 -40.28 13.62 -7.33
C GLN A 302 -41.65 13.82 -6.67
N LYS A 303 -41.77 14.66 -5.60
CA LYS A 303 -43.03 14.97 -4.87
C LYS A 303 -43.78 13.71 -4.43
N LYS A 304 -43.11 12.66 -3.99
CA LYS A 304 -43.73 11.44 -3.46
C LYS A 304 -44.42 11.71 -2.13
N PRO A 305 -45.61 11.17 -1.87
CA PRO A 305 -46.42 11.48 -0.67
C PRO A 305 -45.74 11.09 0.65
N ASN A 306 -44.90 10.05 0.66
CA ASN A 306 -44.23 9.52 1.85
C ASN A 306 -42.82 10.11 2.09
N PHE A 307 -42.44 11.19 1.40
CA PHE A 307 -41.06 11.71 1.46
C PHE A 307 -40.66 12.15 2.88
N GLY A 308 -41.59 12.65 3.69
CA GLY A 308 -41.28 13.04 5.09
C GLY A 308 -40.78 11.86 5.92
N ARG A 309 -41.43 10.69 5.81
CA ARG A 309 -40.98 9.45 6.46
C ARG A 309 -39.65 8.97 5.86
N GLU A 310 -39.52 8.96 4.55
CA GLU A 310 -38.27 8.59 3.87
C GLU A 310 -37.10 9.48 4.32
N LEU A 311 -37.32 10.78 4.52
CA LEU A 311 -36.32 11.72 5.02
C LEU A 311 -35.91 11.39 6.46
N THR A 312 -36.86 11.09 7.35
CA THR A 312 -36.57 10.67 8.72
C THR A 312 -35.71 9.41 8.73
N VAL A 313 -36.08 8.39 7.95
CA VAL A 313 -35.30 7.14 7.82
C VAL A 313 -33.91 7.42 7.26
N ALA A 314 -33.80 8.30 6.24
CA ALA A 314 -32.51 8.71 5.71
C ALA A 314 -31.65 9.39 6.79
N LEU A 315 -32.16 10.39 7.50
CA LEU A 315 -31.36 11.14 8.49
C LEU A 315 -30.91 10.24 9.65
N VAL A 316 -31.81 9.42 10.20
CA VAL A 316 -31.47 8.45 11.25
C VAL A 316 -30.44 7.43 10.72
N GLY A 317 -30.67 6.84 9.54
CA GLY A 317 -29.74 5.91 8.90
C GLY A 317 -28.42 6.60 8.55
N GLY A 318 -28.45 7.86 8.14
CA GLY A 318 -27.25 8.67 7.88
C GLY A 318 -26.37 8.80 9.11
N VAL A 319 -26.93 9.15 10.27
CA VAL A 319 -26.19 9.20 11.54
C VAL A 319 -25.67 7.80 11.94
N LEU A 320 -26.54 6.79 11.85
CA LEU A 320 -26.15 5.42 12.23
C LEU A 320 -25.01 4.88 11.34
N PHE A 321 -25.16 4.95 10.01
CA PHE A 321 -24.25 4.27 9.10
C PHE A 321 -23.04 5.11 8.67
N PHE A 322 -23.09 6.46 8.72
CA PHE A 322 -21.96 7.29 8.31
C PHE A 322 -21.27 8.03 9.47
N VAL A 323 -21.81 7.91 10.72
CA VAL A 323 -21.15 8.46 11.91
C VAL A 323 -20.89 7.36 12.94
N LEU A 324 -21.93 6.72 13.48
CA LEU A 324 -21.77 5.79 14.61
C LEU A 324 -21.03 4.51 14.22
N ILE A 325 -21.44 3.83 13.15
CA ILE A 325 -20.78 2.60 12.68
C ILE A 325 -19.32 2.85 12.26
N PRO A 326 -18.98 3.87 11.44
CA PRO A 326 -17.59 4.21 11.16
C PRO A 326 -16.77 4.51 12.41
N LEU A 327 -17.32 5.21 13.40
CA LEU A 327 -16.64 5.47 14.67
C LEU A 327 -16.36 4.18 15.44
N ILE A 328 -17.34 3.28 15.53
CA ILE A 328 -17.16 1.97 16.17
C ILE A 328 -16.08 1.16 15.45
N ILE A 329 -16.09 1.10 14.11
CA ILE A 329 -15.07 0.42 13.30
C ILE A 329 -13.70 1.04 13.55
N TYR A 330 -13.62 2.37 13.58
CA TYR A 330 -12.38 3.11 13.80
C TYR A 330 -11.79 2.82 15.19
N ILE A 331 -12.62 2.80 16.25
CA ILE A 331 -12.18 2.46 17.61
C ILE A 331 -11.79 0.97 17.68
N ALA A 332 -12.59 0.09 17.08
CA ALA A 332 -12.30 -1.35 17.05
C ALA A 332 -11.00 -1.70 16.31
N ALA A 333 -10.57 -0.88 15.36
CA ALA A 333 -9.29 -1.06 14.68
C ALA A 333 -8.08 -0.98 15.64
N TYR A 334 -8.25 -0.34 16.80
CA TYR A 334 -7.22 -0.27 17.86
C TYR A 334 -7.20 -1.49 18.79
N LEU A 335 -8.00 -2.53 18.55
CA LEU A 335 -7.97 -3.75 19.38
C LEU A 335 -6.56 -4.29 19.65
N PRO A 336 -5.61 -4.32 18.70
CA PRO A 336 -4.25 -4.77 18.98
C PRO A 336 -3.51 -3.99 20.07
N TYR A 337 -3.85 -2.74 20.27
CA TYR A 337 -3.27 -1.93 21.35
C TYR A 337 -3.76 -2.35 22.74
N TRP A 338 -4.93 -3.00 22.84
CA TRP A 338 -5.57 -3.33 24.12
C TRP A 338 -4.98 -4.56 24.77
N TRP A 339 -4.37 -5.45 24.00
CA TRP A 339 -3.69 -6.63 24.55
C TRP A 339 -2.16 -6.48 24.66
N ARG A 340 -1.61 -5.32 24.36
CA ARG A 340 -0.21 -5.03 24.62
C ARG A 340 0.06 -5.04 26.14
N GLU A 341 1.28 -5.27 26.53
CA GLU A 341 1.71 -5.13 27.91
C GLU A 341 1.41 -3.72 28.43
N GLY A 342 0.75 -3.62 29.61
CA GLY A 342 0.27 -2.35 30.18
C GLY A 342 -1.13 -1.90 29.72
N GLY A 343 -1.74 -2.57 28.74
CA GLY A 343 -3.09 -2.26 28.24
C GLY A 343 -3.17 -0.97 27.40
N PHE A 344 -4.38 -0.47 27.22
CA PHE A 344 -4.68 0.74 26.40
C PHE A 344 -5.94 1.43 26.90
N SER A 345 -5.89 2.72 27.13
CA SER A 345 -7.01 3.53 27.64
C SER A 345 -7.63 4.40 26.54
N LEU A 346 -8.84 4.90 26.78
CA LEU A 346 -9.47 5.91 25.89
C LEU A 346 -8.66 7.22 25.84
N GLY A 347 -7.95 7.55 26.92
CA GLY A 347 -7.05 8.71 26.95
C GLY A 347 -5.87 8.50 25.99
N GLU A 348 -5.24 7.33 25.99
CA GLU A 348 -4.17 6.99 25.04
C GLU A 348 -4.68 6.93 23.61
N TRP A 349 -5.89 6.37 23.40
CA TRP A 349 -6.54 6.41 22.09
C TRP A 349 -6.67 7.85 21.57
N TRP A 350 -7.13 8.77 22.41
CA TRP A 350 -7.24 10.18 22.04
C TRP A 350 -5.87 10.80 21.76
N GLN A 351 -4.87 10.46 22.58
CA GLN A 351 -3.49 10.92 22.36
C GLN A 351 -2.93 10.44 21.03
N CYS A 352 -3.24 9.21 20.60
CA CYS A 352 -2.88 8.73 19.26
C CYS A 352 -3.48 9.62 18.15
N GLN A 353 -4.74 10.08 18.29
CA GLN A 353 -5.36 10.98 17.31
C GLN A 353 -4.63 12.33 17.25
N LEU A 354 -4.28 12.90 18.40
CA LEU A 354 -3.53 14.14 18.49
C LEU A 354 -2.12 13.99 17.88
N THR A 355 -1.45 12.89 18.16
CA THR A 355 -0.12 12.59 17.60
C THR A 355 -0.18 12.49 16.07
N MET A 356 -1.16 11.75 15.51
CA MET A 356 -1.37 11.70 14.07
C MET A 356 -1.64 13.09 13.47
N PHE A 357 -2.53 13.86 14.08
CA PHE A 357 -2.86 15.20 13.60
C PHE A 357 -1.64 16.12 13.63
N ASN A 358 -0.90 16.15 14.74
CA ASN A 358 0.31 16.96 14.89
C ASN A 358 1.38 16.54 13.89
N TYR A 359 1.62 15.25 13.72
CA TYR A 359 2.57 14.74 12.74
C TYR A 359 2.21 15.23 11.33
N HIS A 360 0.97 15.04 10.89
CA HIS A 360 0.57 15.41 9.53
C HIS A 360 0.45 16.92 9.30
N SER A 361 0.23 17.72 10.33
CA SER A 361 0.12 19.18 10.22
C SER A 361 1.45 19.92 10.38
N GLN A 362 2.43 19.33 11.09
CA GLN A 362 3.68 20.01 11.45
C GLN A 362 4.92 19.48 10.73
N LEU A 363 4.80 18.37 10.00
CA LEU A 363 5.93 17.78 9.28
C LEU A 363 6.47 18.74 8.22
N LYS A 364 7.74 19.12 8.36
CA LYS A 364 8.45 20.04 7.44
C LYS A 364 9.57 19.36 6.64
N SER A 365 9.70 18.02 6.75
CA SER A 365 10.72 17.29 6.01
C SER A 365 10.48 17.41 4.50
N THR A 366 11.57 17.51 3.75
CA THR A 366 11.60 17.42 2.29
C THR A 366 12.02 16.01 1.87
N HIS A 367 11.61 15.60 0.68
CA HIS A 367 11.99 14.30 0.15
C HIS A 367 12.30 14.39 -1.36
N PRO A 368 13.36 13.71 -1.87
CA PRO A 368 13.74 13.78 -3.28
C PRO A 368 12.63 13.45 -4.27
N TYR A 369 11.66 12.61 -3.86
CA TYR A 369 10.53 12.15 -4.68
C TYR A 369 9.21 12.85 -4.34
N GLU A 370 9.24 13.93 -3.55
CA GLU A 370 8.02 14.71 -3.29
C GLU A 370 7.45 15.31 -4.58
N SER A 371 6.14 15.43 -4.62
CA SER A 371 5.43 16.01 -5.77
C SER A 371 4.10 16.63 -5.36
N ASN A 372 3.74 17.72 -6.01
CA ASN A 372 2.50 18.42 -5.75
C ASN A 372 1.29 17.66 -6.33
N TRP A 373 0.16 17.72 -5.64
CA TRP A 373 -1.08 17.01 -5.98
C TRP A 373 -1.57 17.28 -7.42
N TYR A 374 -1.38 18.48 -7.97
CA TYR A 374 -1.78 18.85 -9.33
C TYR A 374 -0.90 18.24 -10.43
N THR A 375 0.27 17.71 -10.08
CA THR A 375 1.18 17.04 -11.01
C THR A 375 0.89 15.54 -11.16
N TRP A 376 0.16 14.94 -10.20
CA TRP A 376 -0.06 13.52 -10.15
C TRP A 376 -0.83 12.95 -11.35
N PRO A 377 -1.93 13.61 -11.84
CA PRO A 377 -2.64 13.09 -13.01
C PRO A 377 -1.76 12.97 -14.27
N PHE A 378 -0.66 13.73 -14.33
CA PHE A 378 0.29 13.72 -15.44
C PHE A 378 1.41 12.68 -15.27
N LEU A 379 1.48 11.98 -14.12
CA LEU A 379 2.52 11.00 -13.82
C LEU A 379 3.94 11.61 -13.84
N LEU A 380 4.12 12.82 -13.33
CA LEU A 380 5.39 13.53 -13.49
C LEU A 380 6.52 13.00 -12.63
N ARG A 381 6.25 12.47 -11.42
CA ARG A 381 7.31 12.07 -10.50
C ARG A 381 7.00 10.73 -9.80
N PRO A 382 7.37 9.59 -10.39
CA PRO A 382 7.34 8.29 -9.74
C PRO A 382 8.18 8.28 -8.45
N VAL A 383 7.84 7.41 -7.51
CA VAL A 383 8.58 7.26 -6.26
C VAL A 383 9.43 5.99 -6.32
N TRP A 384 10.71 6.10 -6.06
CA TRP A 384 11.62 4.97 -6.06
C TRP A 384 11.57 4.26 -4.71
N TYR A 385 11.09 3.03 -4.68
CA TYR A 385 10.90 2.26 -3.46
C TYR A 385 12.10 1.36 -3.14
N TYR A 386 12.72 0.74 -4.16
CA TYR A 386 13.75 -0.25 -3.97
C TYR A 386 14.80 -0.18 -5.08
N SER A 387 16.05 -0.39 -4.68
CA SER A 387 17.21 -0.62 -5.55
C SER A 387 17.93 -1.88 -5.11
N ALA A 388 18.12 -2.83 -6.01
CA ALA A 388 18.89 -4.03 -5.73
C ALA A 388 20.38 -3.69 -5.57
N SER A 389 21.02 -4.32 -4.61
CA SER A 389 22.47 -4.31 -4.38
C SER A 389 23.11 -5.62 -4.86
N GLY A 390 24.43 -5.64 -5.00
CA GLY A 390 25.19 -6.86 -5.34
C GLY A 390 24.98 -7.40 -6.76
N LEU A 391 24.38 -6.60 -7.67
CA LEU A 391 24.20 -7.00 -9.06
C LEU A 391 25.50 -6.83 -9.89
N PRO A 392 25.69 -7.63 -10.96
CA PRO A 392 26.78 -7.42 -11.89
C PRO A 392 26.80 -6.01 -12.49
N ALA A 393 27.99 -5.53 -12.85
CA ALA A 393 28.16 -4.20 -13.46
C ALA A 393 27.26 -4.04 -14.71
N GLY A 394 26.58 -2.90 -14.82
CA GLY A 394 25.64 -2.61 -15.91
C GLY A 394 24.25 -3.25 -15.76
N MET A 395 23.96 -3.90 -14.63
CA MET A 395 22.63 -4.42 -14.30
C MET A 395 21.97 -3.55 -13.20
N ARG A 396 20.65 -3.42 -13.26
CA ARG A 396 19.83 -2.78 -12.24
C ARG A 396 18.57 -3.60 -11.95
N GLY A 397 18.20 -3.67 -10.68
CA GLY A 397 16.90 -4.16 -10.23
C GLY A 397 16.22 -3.04 -9.44
N THR A 398 15.01 -2.65 -9.82
CA THR A 398 14.33 -1.51 -9.21
C THR A 398 12.85 -1.78 -9.00
N ILE A 399 12.27 -1.20 -7.95
CA ILE A 399 10.82 -1.14 -7.75
C ILE A 399 10.43 0.32 -7.59
N ALA A 400 9.62 0.81 -8.52
CA ALA A 400 9.11 2.17 -8.50
C ALA A 400 7.58 2.21 -8.33
N GLY A 401 7.09 3.11 -7.51
CA GLY A 401 5.67 3.48 -7.42
C GLY A 401 5.29 4.39 -8.57
N MET A 402 4.93 3.79 -9.72
CA MET A 402 4.51 4.52 -10.92
C MET A 402 3.27 3.89 -11.54
N GLY A 403 2.45 4.69 -12.22
CA GLY A 403 1.32 4.19 -13.01
C GLY A 403 1.74 3.72 -14.40
N ASN A 404 0.83 3.01 -15.07
CA ASN A 404 0.96 2.78 -16.50
C ASN A 404 0.65 4.08 -17.26
N PRO A 405 1.61 4.68 -17.99
CA PRO A 405 1.41 5.98 -18.62
C PRO A 405 0.21 6.01 -19.58
N ILE A 406 -0.03 4.92 -20.30
CA ILE A 406 -1.14 4.83 -21.24
C ILE A 406 -2.49 4.85 -20.50
N VAL A 407 -2.60 4.10 -19.38
CA VAL A 407 -3.82 4.10 -18.55
C VAL A 407 -4.05 5.48 -17.93
N TRP A 408 -3.02 6.10 -17.38
CA TRP A 408 -3.11 7.38 -16.69
C TRP A 408 -3.46 8.53 -17.62
N TRP A 409 -2.76 8.65 -18.75
CA TRP A 409 -3.00 9.74 -19.70
C TRP A 409 -4.32 9.57 -20.45
N ALA A 410 -4.73 8.34 -20.78
CA ALA A 410 -6.07 8.08 -21.32
C ALA A 410 -7.16 8.42 -20.29
N ALA A 411 -6.97 8.06 -19.00
CA ALA A 411 -7.89 8.40 -17.92
C ALA A 411 -7.99 9.93 -17.72
N LEU A 412 -6.86 10.64 -17.77
CA LEU A 412 -6.82 12.10 -17.73
C LEU A 412 -7.59 12.74 -18.90
N ALA A 413 -7.38 12.25 -20.14
CA ALA A 413 -8.14 12.70 -21.29
C ALA A 413 -9.66 12.49 -21.13
N GLY A 414 -10.06 11.30 -20.65
CA GLY A 414 -11.45 11.00 -20.31
C GLY A 414 -12.03 11.94 -19.26
N LEU A 415 -11.24 12.26 -18.24
CA LEU A 415 -11.61 13.19 -17.18
C LEU A 415 -11.78 14.63 -17.68
N CYS A 416 -10.89 15.10 -18.55
CA CYS A 416 -10.99 16.42 -19.18
C CYS A 416 -12.29 16.54 -20.01
N VAL A 417 -12.63 15.52 -20.80
CA VAL A 417 -13.88 15.49 -21.57
C VAL A 417 -15.08 15.46 -20.62
N LEU A 418 -15.01 14.71 -19.53
CA LEU A 418 -16.07 14.65 -18.51
C LEU A 418 -16.28 16.03 -17.86
N ALA A 419 -15.20 16.70 -17.44
CA ALA A 419 -15.25 18.02 -16.82
C ALA A 419 -15.84 19.05 -17.80
N TRP A 420 -15.39 19.05 -19.06
CA TRP A 420 -15.96 19.91 -20.09
C TRP A 420 -17.47 19.69 -20.27
N ARG A 421 -17.92 18.44 -20.31
CA ARG A 421 -19.36 18.11 -20.42
C ARG A 421 -20.15 18.61 -19.21
N GLN A 422 -19.57 18.52 -18.00
CA GLN A 422 -20.19 19.03 -16.79
C GLN A 422 -20.38 20.54 -16.85
N ILE A 423 -19.33 21.28 -17.21
CA ILE A 423 -19.35 22.75 -17.35
C ILE A 423 -20.34 23.19 -18.44
N SER A 424 -20.42 22.44 -19.53
CA SER A 424 -21.34 22.70 -20.65
C SER A 424 -22.79 22.29 -20.38
N GLY A 425 -23.12 21.80 -19.19
CA GLY A 425 -24.47 21.32 -18.84
C GLY A 425 -24.92 20.05 -19.58
N ARG A 426 -23.98 19.33 -20.20
CA ARG A 426 -24.25 18.13 -21.03
C ARG A 426 -24.00 16.82 -20.28
N ALA A 427 -23.56 16.88 -19.02
CA ALA A 427 -23.31 15.70 -18.23
C ALA A 427 -24.59 15.07 -17.67
N CYS A 428 -24.64 13.75 -17.63
CA CYS A 428 -25.69 13.02 -16.91
C CYS A 428 -25.30 12.77 -15.44
N ARG A 429 -26.27 12.32 -14.62
CA ARG A 429 -26.04 12.06 -13.18
C ARG A 429 -24.86 11.12 -12.92
N ALA A 430 -24.72 10.04 -13.68
CA ALA A 430 -23.61 9.09 -13.54
C ALA A 430 -22.25 9.77 -13.77
N GLN A 431 -22.17 10.66 -14.74
CA GLN A 431 -20.98 11.45 -15.06
C GLN A 431 -20.65 12.44 -13.93
N GLY A 432 -21.67 13.15 -13.43
CA GLY A 432 -21.51 14.06 -12.28
C GLY A 432 -21.08 13.32 -11.01
N SER A 433 -21.62 12.13 -10.75
CA SER A 433 -21.23 11.32 -9.59
C SER A 433 -19.75 10.92 -9.62
N VAL A 434 -19.22 10.51 -10.78
CA VAL A 434 -17.80 10.17 -10.92
C VAL A 434 -16.91 11.37 -10.73
N LEU A 435 -17.29 12.54 -11.25
CA LEU A 435 -16.53 13.78 -11.06
C LEU A 435 -16.50 14.21 -9.60
N VAL A 436 -17.63 14.11 -8.89
CA VAL A 436 -17.71 14.39 -7.44
C VAL A 436 -16.77 13.48 -6.64
N LEU A 437 -16.80 12.16 -6.90
CA LEU A 437 -15.95 11.19 -6.21
C LEU A 437 -14.47 11.42 -6.53
N TYR A 438 -14.12 11.75 -7.77
CA TYR A 438 -12.76 12.12 -8.15
C TYR A 438 -12.27 13.36 -7.40
N LEU A 439 -13.04 14.43 -7.43
CA LEU A 439 -12.68 15.69 -6.79
C LEU A 439 -12.62 15.57 -5.26
N ALA A 440 -13.49 14.77 -4.66
CA ALA A 440 -13.45 14.49 -3.23
C ALA A 440 -12.15 13.81 -2.78
N GLN A 441 -11.53 13.01 -3.64
CA GLN A 441 -10.23 12.38 -3.34
C GLN A 441 -9.04 13.28 -3.69
N LEU A 442 -9.16 14.19 -4.63
CA LEU A 442 -8.04 15.02 -5.11
C LEU A 442 -7.98 16.38 -4.40
N LEU A 443 -9.11 17.09 -4.25
CA LEU A 443 -9.10 18.46 -3.76
C LEU A 443 -8.62 18.66 -2.32
N PRO A 444 -8.85 17.73 -1.36
CA PRO A 444 -8.34 17.91 0.00
C PRO A 444 -6.82 18.08 0.07
N TRP A 445 -6.08 17.57 -0.91
CA TRP A 445 -4.62 17.71 -0.98
C TRP A 445 -4.16 19.17 -1.17
N VAL A 446 -5.04 20.08 -1.58
CA VAL A 446 -4.77 21.54 -1.60
C VAL A 446 -4.43 22.07 -0.20
N LEU A 447 -5.01 21.46 0.84
CA LEU A 447 -4.84 21.87 2.23
C LEU A 447 -3.62 21.22 2.91
N VAL A 448 -2.99 20.24 2.25
CA VAL A 448 -1.85 19.51 2.80
C VAL A 448 -0.55 20.22 2.44
N THR A 449 0.16 20.69 3.46
CA THR A 449 1.39 21.50 3.31
C THR A 449 2.68 20.71 3.45
N ARG A 450 2.62 19.47 3.98
CA ARG A 450 3.77 18.57 4.10
C ARG A 450 4.15 17.97 2.73
N CYS A 451 5.32 17.33 2.67
CA CYS A 451 5.72 16.54 1.50
C CYS A 451 4.66 15.49 1.15
N THR A 452 4.34 15.41 -0.13
CA THR A 452 3.35 14.49 -0.71
C THR A 452 3.94 13.76 -1.91
N PHE A 453 3.33 12.64 -2.29
CA PHE A 453 3.89 11.72 -3.28
C PHE A 453 2.85 11.25 -4.28
N LEU A 454 3.30 10.81 -5.44
CA LEU A 454 2.45 10.33 -6.53
C LEU A 454 1.44 9.24 -6.10
N TYR A 455 1.83 8.34 -5.20
CA TYR A 455 0.93 7.27 -4.75
C TYR A 455 -0.29 7.76 -3.97
N HIS A 456 -0.31 8.99 -3.48
CA HIS A 456 -1.51 9.58 -2.90
C HIS A 456 -2.64 9.80 -3.94
N TYR A 457 -2.31 9.79 -5.24
CA TYR A 457 -3.31 9.84 -6.32
C TYR A 457 -4.02 8.50 -6.55
N PHE A 458 -3.52 7.42 -5.98
CA PHE A 458 -4.00 6.06 -6.23
C PHE A 458 -5.51 5.87 -6.05
N PRO A 459 -6.19 6.42 -5.01
CA PRO A 459 -7.65 6.36 -4.92
C PRO A 459 -8.35 7.15 -6.04
N SER A 460 -7.83 8.31 -6.45
CA SER A 460 -8.42 9.17 -7.47
C SER A 460 -8.36 8.54 -8.87
N LEU A 461 -7.33 7.74 -9.14
CA LEU A 461 -7.10 7.09 -10.43
C LEU A 461 -8.31 6.27 -10.90
N TRP A 462 -8.96 5.54 -10.00
CA TRP A 462 -10.06 4.63 -10.37
C TRP A 462 -11.31 5.40 -10.81
N PHE A 463 -11.53 6.58 -10.28
CA PHE A 463 -12.58 7.48 -10.74
C PHE A 463 -12.22 8.13 -12.08
N ALA A 464 -10.94 8.44 -12.32
CA ALA A 464 -10.47 8.89 -13.62
C ALA A 464 -10.59 7.81 -14.71
N VAL A 465 -10.26 6.55 -14.40
CA VAL A 465 -10.51 5.40 -15.29
C VAL A 465 -12.01 5.24 -15.57
N ALA A 466 -12.86 5.37 -14.55
CA ALA A 466 -14.31 5.33 -14.75
C ALA A 466 -14.81 6.49 -15.62
N ALA A 467 -14.21 7.68 -15.53
CA ALA A 467 -14.53 8.81 -16.41
C ALA A 467 -14.19 8.50 -17.89
N LEU A 468 -13.00 7.95 -18.16
CA LEU A 468 -12.62 7.47 -19.50
C LEU A 468 -13.65 6.51 -20.05
N VAL A 469 -14.01 5.49 -19.26
CA VAL A 469 -14.95 4.43 -19.69
C VAL A 469 -16.34 5.00 -19.96
N LEU A 470 -16.82 5.93 -19.13
CA LEU A 470 -18.10 6.63 -19.37
C LEU A 470 -18.09 7.45 -20.67
N MET A 471 -16.95 8.06 -21.00
CA MET A 471 -16.84 8.84 -22.25
C MET A 471 -16.82 7.92 -23.47
N LEU A 472 -16.08 6.81 -23.41
CA LEU A 472 -16.07 5.82 -24.48
C LEU A 472 -17.43 5.11 -24.61
N ALA A 473 -18.09 4.78 -23.51
CA ALA A 473 -19.45 4.19 -23.53
C ALA A 473 -20.50 5.17 -24.09
N LYS A 474 -20.32 6.47 -23.92
CA LYS A 474 -21.15 7.48 -24.55
C LYS A 474 -20.88 7.53 -26.07
N LEU A 475 -19.60 7.54 -26.45
CA LEU A 475 -19.20 7.51 -27.86
C LEU A 475 -19.70 6.24 -28.58
N ASP A 476 -19.74 5.08 -27.89
CA ASP A 476 -20.22 3.81 -28.42
C ASP A 476 -21.70 3.88 -28.89
N ARG A 477 -22.51 4.75 -28.28
CA ARG A 477 -23.91 4.96 -28.70
C ARG A 477 -24.02 5.68 -30.03
N ASP A 478 -23.12 6.62 -30.26
CA ASP A 478 -23.16 7.49 -31.44
C ASP A 478 -22.26 6.94 -32.56
N GLN A 479 -21.10 6.37 -32.22
CA GLN A 479 -20.08 5.85 -33.13
C GLN A 479 -19.45 4.55 -32.61
N PRO A 480 -20.16 3.42 -32.65
CA PRO A 480 -19.72 2.18 -31.98
C PRO A 480 -18.42 1.63 -32.54
N ARG A 481 -18.17 1.74 -33.84
CA ARG A 481 -16.91 1.27 -34.44
C ARG A 481 -15.72 2.06 -33.95
N LEU A 482 -15.84 3.37 -33.85
CA LEU A 482 -14.77 4.26 -33.36
C LEU A 482 -14.50 4.01 -31.89
N ALA A 483 -15.52 3.99 -31.04
CA ALA A 483 -15.38 3.77 -29.60
C ALA A 483 -14.67 2.45 -29.28
N ARG A 484 -15.05 1.37 -29.95
CA ARG A 484 -14.44 0.04 -29.74
C ARG A 484 -13.02 -0.04 -30.28
N ARG A 485 -12.71 0.62 -31.41
CA ARG A 485 -11.33 0.73 -31.92
C ARG A 485 -10.43 1.50 -30.96
N LEU A 486 -10.92 2.62 -30.43
CA LEU A 486 -10.19 3.41 -29.43
C LEU A 486 -9.95 2.58 -28.15
N ALA A 487 -10.98 1.90 -27.63
CA ALA A 487 -10.84 1.06 -26.46
C ALA A 487 -9.83 -0.07 -26.68
N LEU A 488 -9.89 -0.76 -27.82
CA LEU A 488 -8.93 -1.83 -28.17
C LEU A 488 -7.51 -1.26 -28.33
N GLY A 489 -7.35 -0.11 -28.99
CA GLY A 489 -6.05 0.56 -29.13
C GLY A 489 -5.45 0.94 -27.78
N ILE A 490 -6.25 1.51 -26.87
CA ILE A 490 -5.82 1.85 -25.49
C ILE A 490 -5.42 0.57 -24.75
N LEU A 491 -6.21 -0.51 -24.86
CA LEU A 491 -5.93 -1.77 -24.16
C LEU A 491 -4.62 -2.41 -24.64
N ILE A 492 -4.42 -2.47 -25.96
CA ILE A 492 -3.18 -2.99 -26.56
C ILE A 492 -1.98 -2.15 -26.12
N ALA A 493 -2.09 -0.81 -26.23
CA ALA A 493 -1.02 0.10 -25.81
C ALA A 493 -0.73 -0.03 -24.29
N ALA A 494 -1.79 -0.18 -23.45
CA ALA A 494 -1.63 -0.40 -22.02
C ALA A 494 -0.94 -1.75 -21.72
N ALA A 495 -1.27 -2.80 -22.46
CA ALA A 495 -0.62 -4.11 -22.32
C ALA A 495 0.86 -4.04 -22.72
N VAL A 496 1.19 -3.38 -23.83
CA VAL A 496 2.58 -3.14 -24.25
C VAL A 496 3.30 -2.29 -23.20
N GLY A 497 2.67 -1.21 -22.71
CA GLY A 497 3.24 -0.37 -21.64
C GLY A 497 3.47 -1.15 -20.35
N PHE A 498 2.53 -2.02 -19.95
CA PHE A 498 2.70 -2.88 -18.78
C PHE A 498 3.94 -3.79 -18.93
N LEU A 499 4.10 -4.44 -20.06
CA LEU A 499 5.26 -5.32 -20.32
C LEU A 499 6.56 -4.51 -20.39
N TRP A 500 6.53 -3.34 -21.02
CA TRP A 500 7.70 -2.48 -21.13
C TRP A 500 8.21 -1.98 -19.78
N PHE A 501 7.32 -1.51 -18.91
CA PHE A 501 7.68 -1.00 -17.59
C PHE A 501 7.73 -2.06 -16.49
N TYR A 502 7.39 -3.31 -16.79
CA TYR A 502 7.33 -4.39 -15.81
C TYR A 502 8.63 -4.54 -15.00
N PRO A 503 9.84 -4.50 -15.60
CA PRO A 503 11.08 -4.56 -14.83
C PRO A 503 11.26 -3.38 -13.86
N ALA A 504 10.74 -2.19 -14.18
CA ALA A 504 10.87 -1.02 -13.34
C ALA A 504 10.01 -1.08 -12.05
N VAL A 505 9.08 -2.03 -11.95
CA VAL A 505 8.15 -2.17 -10.81
C VAL A 505 8.23 -3.54 -10.11
N THR A 506 9.15 -4.41 -10.54
CA THR A 506 9.22 -5.80 -10.04
C THR A 506 10.51 -6.17 -9.35
N GLY A 507 11.55 -5.35 -9.41
CA GLY A 507 12.87 -5.67 -8.86
C GLY A 507 13.66 -6.69 -9.68
N ILE A 508 13.17 -7.14 -10.84
CA ILE A 508 13.88 -8.06 -11.73
C ILE A 508 15.11 -7.36 -12.28
N PRO A 509 16.31 -7.97 -12.18
CA PRO A 509 17.52 -7.41 -12.75
C PRO A 509 17.44 -7.33 -14.28
N VAL A 510 17.70 -6.15 -14.82
CA VAL A 510 17.79 -5.88 -16.27
C VAL A 510 18.97 -4.97 -16.55
N SER A 511 19.36 -4.81 -17.83
CA SER A 511 20.43 -3.89 -18.18
C SER A 511 20.09 -2.45 -17.79
N GLU A 512 21.10 -1.70 -17.36
CA GLU A 512 20.93 -0.27 -17.04
C GLU A 512 20.38 0.52 -18.23
N SER A 513 20.77 0.16 -19.45
CA SER A 513 20.26 0.76 -20.68
C SER A 513 18.75 0.59 -20.83
N TRP A 514 18.19 -0.57 -20.41
CA TRP A 514 16.74 -0.76 -20.39
C TRP A 514 16.06 0.19 -19.43
N ILE A 515 16.53 0.28 -18.19
CA ILE A 515 15.96 1.19 -17.18
C ILE A 515 16.02 2.65 -17.65
N LEU A 516 17.14 3.05 -18.26
CA LEU A 516 17.27 4.41 -18.83
C LEU A 516 16.27 4.66 -19.97
N SER A 517 16.03 3.66 -20.84
CA SER A 517 15.03 3.77 -21.91
C SER A 517 13.58 3.81 -21.40
N ALA A 518 13.33 3.29 -20.20
CA ALA A 518 12.03 3.38 -19.55
C ALA A 518 11.75 4.76 -18.90
N ARG A 519 12.73 5.64 -18.84
CA ARG A 519 12.58 7.02 -18.35
C ARG A 519 12.05 7.93 -19.46
N TRP A 520 10.75 7.87 -19.72
CA TRP A 520 10.14 8.69 -20.78
C TRP A 520 10.09 10.18 -20.45
N LEU A 521 10.11 10.54 -19.18
CA LEU A 521 10.18 11.94 -18.73
C LEU A 521 11.50 12.17 -17.96
N PRO A 522 12.13 13.38 -18.10
CA PRO A 522 13.36 13.71 -17.38
C PRO A 522 13.21 13.63 -15.85
N SER A 523 12.00 13.74 -15.34
CA SER A 523 11.68 13.68 -13.91
C SER A 523 11.48 12.26 -13.39
N TRP A 524 11.57 11.22 -14.23
CA TRP A 524 11.46 9.82 -13.81
C TRP A 524 12.83 9.30 -13.41
N PHE A 525 13.01 9.09 -12.10
CA PHE A 525 14.22 8.53 -11.52
C PHE A 525 13.87 7.19 -10.86
N PHE A 526 14.43 6.11 -11.37
CA PHE A 526 14.33 4.76 -10.79
C PHE A 526 15.39 3.83 -11.42
#